data_3219b291149d423a8967bab61b21e158
#
_entry.id   3219b291149d423a8967bab61b21e158
#
_cell.length_a   1.000
_cell.length_b   1.000
_cell.length_c   1.000
_cell.angle_alpha   90.00
_cell.angle_beta   90.00
_cell.angle_gamma   90.00
#
_symmetry.space_group_name_H-M   'P 1'
#
loop_
_entity.id
_entity.type
_entity.pdbx_description
1 polymer ?
#
loop_
_entity_poly.entity_id
_entity_poly.type
_entity_poly.pdbx_seq_one_letter_code
_entity_poly.pdbx_strand_id
1 'polypeptide(L)'
;MKLDFDPGFDITPLSVDEGFRLGADCFDKGTEFRKLDSVRKSLRDPNCDGPENVYAIMMDVGRKTDLPAMQQRMLLYGVVTYAAGQLGDEPIRSQGHIHKVSAHCGWSTPEVYEIWTGKAVIYMQESGQDDPGRCFAVEAGAGDV
;
A
#
# COMPACT_ATOMS: atom_id res chain seq x y z
N MET A 1 12.30 10.55 -6.26
CA MET A 1 11.62 10.00 -7.47
C MET A 1 10.68 11.07 -8.02
N LYS A 2 10.55 11.22 -9.33
CA LYS A 2 9.54 12.12 -9.91
C LYS A 2 8.22 11.32 -9.98
N LEU A 3 7.12 11.88 -9.48
CA LEU A 3 5.80 11.29 -9.64
C LEU A 3 5.30 11.54 -11.06
N ASP A 4 4.63 10.56 -11.63
CA ASP A 4 3.90 10.69 -12.90
C ASP A 4 2.47 11.19 -12.68
N PHE A 5 2.08 11.35 -11.43
CA PHE A 5 0.78 11.78 -10.96
C PHE A 5 0.92 12.81 -9.84
N ASP A 6 0.00 13.79 -9.75
CA ASP A 6 -0.08 14.75 -8.64
C ASP A 6 -1.13 14.31 -7.61
N PRO A 7 -0.73 13.84 -6.44
CA PRO A 7 -1.66 13.38 -5.40
C PRO A 7 -2.42 14.51 -4.70
N GLY A 8 -2.20 15.76 -5.08
CA GLY A 8 -2.89 16.93 -4.52
C GLY A 8 -2.37 17.40 -3.16
N PHE A 9 -1.25 16.87 -2.66
CA PHE A 9 -0.57 17.33 -1.45
C PHE A 9 0.95 17.08 -1.56
N ASP A 10 1.73 17.82 -0.75
CA ASP A 10 3.20 17.79 -0.83
C ASP A 10 3.77 16.52 -0.16
N ILE A 11 3.89 15.48 -0.97
CA ILE A 11 4.53 14.22 -0.60
C ILE A 11 5.49 13.78 -1.71
N THR A 12 6.66 13.32 -1.32
CA THR A 12 7.67 12.80 -2.25
C THR A 12 8.07 11.41 -1.81
N PRO A 13 7.80 10.35 -2.61
CA PRO A 13 8.38 9.04 -2.38
C PRO A 13 9.91 9.10 -2.55
N LEU A 14 10.61 8.50 -1.61
CA LEU A 14 12.06 8.33 -1.64
C LEU A 14 12.39 6.88 -2.02
N SER A 15 13.59 6.40 -1.65
CA SER A 15 13.86 4.96 -1.73
C SER A 15 13.01 4.21 -0.71
N VAL A 16 12.86 2.89 -0.91
CA VAL A 16 12.14 2.04 0.05
C VAL A 16 12.76 2.11 1.46
N ASP A 17 14.07 2.35 1.56
CA ASP A 17 14.77 2.43 2.85
C ASP A 17 14.61 3.79 3.54
N GLU A 18 14.23 4.82 2.81
CA GLU A 18 14.00 6.18 3.31
C GLU A 18 12.50 6.51 3.47
N GLY A 19 11.62 5.79 2.75
CA GLY A 19 10.18 5.99 2.80
C GLY A 19 9.70 7.23 2.06
N PHE A 20 9.24 8.25 2.78
CA PHE A 20 8.59 9.43 2.21
C PHE A 20 9.07 10.71 2.87
N ARG A 21 9.11 11.79 2.08
CA ARG A 21 9.28 13.14 2.59
C ARG A 21 7.97 13.91 2.43
N LEU A 22 7.52 14.54 3.51
CA LEU A 22 6.31 15.34 3.56
C LEU A 22 6.64 16.84 3.61
N GLY A 23 5.77 17.64 3.01
CA GLY A 23 5.77 19.08 3.19
C GLY A 23 5.30 19.50 4.59
N ALA A 24 5.59 20.75 4.95
CA ALA A 24 5.28 21.29 6.28
C ALA A 24 3.77 21.30 6.62
N ASP A 25 2.90 21.31 5.62
CA ASP A 25 1.45 21.35 5.77
C ASP A 25 0.81 19.93 5.87
N CYS A 26 1.62 18.89 5.80
CA CYS A 26 1.17 17.52 5.92
C CYS A 26 1.27 16.99 7.37
N PHE A 27 0.49 15.96 7.64
CA PHE A 27 0.58 15.15 8.86
C PHE A 27 0.77 13.69 8.48
N ASP A 28 1.31 12.90 9.39
CA ASP A 28 1.44 11.45 9.29
C ASP A 28 1.52 10.81 10.69
N LYS A 29 1.50 9.49 10.73
CA LYS A 29 1.75 8.68 11.93
C LYS A 29 3.06 7.90 11.88
N GLY A 30 3.94 8.26 10.96
CA GLY A 30 5.23 7.61 10.76
C GLY A 30 5.24 6.59 9.62
N THR A 31 6.44 6.21 9.23
CA THR A 31 6.68 5.21 8.19
C THR A 31 7.01 3.86 8.83
N GLU A 32 6.32 2.83 8.40
CA GLU A 32 6.63 1.44 8.73
C GLU A 32 7.37 0.77 7.57
N PHE A 33 8.39 0.00 7.87
CA PHE A 33 9.17 -0.76 6.89
C PHE A 33 8.84 -2.25 7.01
N ARG A 34 8.42 -2.85 5.90
CA ARG A 34 8.16 -4.28 5.81
C ARG A 34 9.39 -5.00 5.29
N LYS A 35 10.09 -5.65 6.21
CA LYS A 35 11.30 -6.42 5.91
C LYS A 35 10.97 -7.74 5.23
N LEU A 36 11.89 -8.26 4.43
CA LEU A 36 11.77 -9.55 3.76
C LEU A 36 11.41 -10.66 4.76
N ASP A 37 12.05 -10.69 5.91
CA ASP A 37 11.79 -11.71 6.93
C ASP A 37 10.34 -11.72 7.43
N SER A 38 9.68 -10.56 7.45
CA SER A 38 8.29 -10.47 7.89
C SER A 38 7.30 -11.02 6.86
N VAL A 39 7.68 -11.09 5.59
CA VAL A 39 6.82 -11.55 4.49
C VAL A 39 7.15 -12.96 4.00
N ARG A 40 8.29 -13.55 4.40
CA ARG A 40 8.79 -14.86 3.93
C ARG A 40 7.75 -15.96 3.95
N LYS A 41 6.92 -16.02 5.00
CA LYS A 41 5.89 -17.08 5.14
C LYS A 41 4.81 -17.02 4.07
N SER A 42 4.66 -15.90 3.39
CA SER A 42 3.70 -15.72 2.31
C SER A 42 4.31 -15.94 0.92
N LEU A 43 5.63 -16.17 0.83
CA LEU A 43 6.33 -16.38 -0.42
C LEU A 43 6.29 -17.85 -0.83
N ARG A 44 6.37 -18.11 -2.13
CA ARG A 44 6.45 -19.43 -2.69
C ARG A 44 7.74 -20.14 -2.26
N ASP A 45 8.86 -19.41 -2.27
CA ASP A 45 10.11 -19.82 -1.66
C ASP A 45 10.43 -18.92 -0.45
N PRO A 46 10.19 -19.36 0.79
CA PRO A 46 10.49 -18.57 1.98
C PRO A 46 11.98 -18.37 2.24
N ASN A 47 12.86 -19.07 1.53
CA ASN A 47 14.32 -18.93 1.65
C ASN A 47 14.93 -18.08 0.51
N CYS A 48 14.09 -17.49 -0.34
CA CYS A 48 14.57 -16.70 -1.47
C CYS A 48 15.38 -15.47 -1.04
N ASP A 49 16.22 -15.00 -1.94
CA ASP A 49 16.89 -13.71 -1.82
C ASP A 49 15.97 -12.57 -2.25
N GLY A 50 16.22 -11.37 -1.73
CA GLY A 50 15.47 -10.17 -2.06
C GLY A 50 15.98 -8.96 -1.28
N PRO A 51 15.39 -7.77 -1.50
CA PRO A 51 15.75 -6.56 -0.76
C PRO A 51 15.41 -6.71 0.73
N GLU A 52 16.21 -6.11 1.60
CA GLU A 52 15.96 -6.16 3.05
C GLU A 52 14.59 -5.54 3.38
N ASN A 53 14.30 -4.34 2.87
CA ASN A 53 12.99 -3.72 2.95
C ASN A 53 12.22 -3.97 1.65
N VAL A 54 11.12 -4.69 1.72
CA VAL A 54 10.27 -5.04 0.57
C VAL A 54 9.38 -3.87 0.18
N TYR A 55 8.80 -3.20 1.17
CA TYR A 55 8.05 -1.97 0.99
C TYR A 55 8.05 -1.10 2.25
N ALA A 56 7.88 0.19 2.05
CA ALA A 56 7.61 1.15 3.11
C ALA A 56 6.17 1.65 3.00
N ILE A 57 5.49 1.76 4.12
CA ILE A 57 4.10 2.21 4.19
C ILE A 57 3.97 3.34 5.22
N MET A 58 3.28 4.39 4.84
CA MET A 58 2.88 5.47 5.73
C MET A 58 1.35 5.52 5.76
N MET A 59 0.78 5.14 6.88
CA MET A 59 -0.67 5.14 7.08
C MET A 59 -1.11 6.42 7.75
N ASP A 60 -2.36 6.85 7.43
CA ASP A 60 -3.00 8.01 8.02
C ASP A 60 -2.20 9.30 7.75
N VAL A 61 -1.97 9.57 6.46
CA VAL A 61 -1.24 10.73 5.96
C VAL A 61 -2.16 11.64 5.15
N GLY A 62 -1.88 12.95 5.15
CA GLY A 62 -2.64 13.91 4.38
C GLY A 62 -2.29 15.36 4.74
N ARG A 63 -3.05 16.32 4.22
CA ARG A 63 -2.90 17.72 4.62
C ARG A 63 -3.50 17.97 6.00
N LYS A 64 -2.84 18.76 6.82
CA LYS A 64 -3.34 19.16 8.16
C LYS A 64 -4.73 19.80 8.12
N THR A 65 -5.04 20.53 7.05
CA THR A 65 -6.35 21.15 6.83
C THR A 65 -7.47 20.13 6.62
N ASP A 66 -7.15 18.94 6.11
CA ASP A 66 -8.13 17.90 5.78
C ASP A 66 -8.38 16.96 6.97
N LEU A 67 -7.49 16.96 7.96
CA LEU A 67 -7.54 16.04 9.11
C LEU A 67 -8.90 16.03 9.83
N PRO A 68 -9.56 17.17 10.12
CA PRO A 68 -10.88 17.15 10.76
C PRO A 68 -11.95 16.43 9.91
N ALA A 69 -11.95 16.65 8.60
CA ALA A 69 -12.89 16.00 7.68
C ALA A 69 -12.60 14.50 7.54
N MET A 70 -11.33 14.11 7.48
CA MET A 70 -10.92 12.71 7.47
C MET A 70 -11.36 11.98 8.73
N GLN A 71 -11.14 12.57 9.90
CA GLN A 71 -11.57 12.01 11.18
C GLN A 71 -13.09 11.90 11.29
N GLN A 72 -13.81 12.95 10.92
CA GLN A 72 -15.28 12.94 10.95
C GLN A 72 -15.88 11.86 10.06
N ARG A 73 -15.27 11.61 8.91
CA ARG A 73 -15.73 10.64 7.91
C ARG A 73 -15.08 9.27 8.05
N MET A 74 -14.18 9.10 9.03
CA MET A 74 -13.41 7.87 9.26
C MET A 74 -12.66 7.42 8.00
N LEU A 75 -12.10 8.37 7.25
CA LEU A 75 -11.27 8.11 6.10
C LEU A 75 -9.84 7.85 6.55
N LEU A 76 -9.23 6.84 5.98
CA LEU A 76 -7.82 6.54 6.12
C LEU A 76 -7.16 6.67 4.75
N TYR A 77 -6.13 7.48 4.64
CA TYR A 77 -5.30 7.55 3.46
C TYR A 77 -3.91 7.01 3.78
N GLY A 78 -3.42 6.09 2.99
CA GLY A 78 -2.12 5.49 3.14
C GLY A 78 -1.33 5.55 1.85
N VAL A 79 0.00 5.59 1.95
CA VAL A 79 0.90 5.57 0.79
C VAL A 79 1.91 4.45 0.96
N VAL A 80 2.24 3.79 -0.15
CA VAL A 80 3.19 2.67 -0.15
C VAL A 80 4.23 2.89 -1.25
N THR A 81 5.51 2.68 -0.92
CA THR A 81 6.57 2.58 -1.91
C THR A 81 7.21 1.20 -1.83
N TYR A 82 7.48 0.61 -2.98
CA TYR A 82 8.01 -0.75 -3.10
C TYR A 82 9.48 -0.72 -3.51
N ALA A 83 10.23 -1.72 -3.05
CA ALA A 83 11.58 -1.95 -3.55
C ALA A 83 11.58 -2.27 -5.03
N ALA A 84 12.72 -2.05 -5.68
CA ALA A 84 12.98 -2.61 -6.99
C ALA A 84 13.47 -4.06 -6.88
N GLY A 85 13.28 -4.85 -7.93
CA GLY A 85 13.78 -6.23 -8.02
C GLY A 85 12.69 -7.28 -7.87
N GLN A 86 13.03 -8.40 -7.25
CA GLN A 86 12.19 -9.58 -7.11
C GLN A 86 12.39 -10.22 -5.73
N LEU A 87 11.47 -11.10 -5.37
CA LEU A 87 11.52 -11.97 -4.19
C LEU A 87 11.72 -13.41 -4.71
N GLY A 88 12.97 -13.80 -4.95
CA GLY A 88 13.27 -14.99 -5.71
C GLY A 88 12.76 -14.89 -7.15
N ASP A 89 11.81 -15.74 -7.54
CA ASP A 89 11.14 -15.71 -8.87
C ASP A 89 9.78 -14.95 -8.85
N GLU A 90 9.39 -14.40 -7.69
CA GLU A 90 8.17 -13.61 -7.54
C GLU A 90 8.44 -12.12 -7.70
N PRO A 91 7.49 -11.32 -8.24
CA PRO A 91 7.59 -9.86 -8.20
C PRO A 91 7.55 -9.34 -6.75
N ILE A 92 8.11 -8.16 -6.54
CA ILE A 92 7.92 -7.44 -5.28
C ILE A 92 6.42 -7.23 -5.05
N ARG A 93 5.95 -7.51 -3.85
CA ARG A 93 4.52 -7.42 -3.48
C ARG A 93 4.30 -7.16 -2.00
N SER A 94 3.15 -6.63 -1.66
CA SER A 94 2.66 -6.59 -0.29
C SER A 94 2.07 -7.93 0.14
N GLN A 95 1.91 -8.12 1.45
CA GLN A 95 1.12 -9.21 1.97
C GLN A 95 -0.37 -8.99 1.67
N GLY A 96 -1.06 -10.06 1.28
CA GLY A 96 -2.52 -10.07 1.24
C GLY A 96 -3.12 -9.93 2.65
N HIS A 97 -4.27 -9.28 2.72
CA HIS A 97 -5.03 -9.15 3.97
C HIS A 97 -6.52 -9.10 3.65
N ILE A 98 -7.33 -9.28 4.69
CA ILE A 98 -8.77 -9.18 4.61
C ILE A 98 -9.22 -8.03 5.47
N HIS A 99 -10.02 -7.15 4.90
CA HIS A 99 -10.59 -6.04 5.64
C HIS A 99 -11.60 -6.54 6.66
N LYS A 100 -11.48 -6.05 7.88
CA LYS A 100 -12.45 -6.34 8.93
C LYS A 100 -13.78 -5.68 8.60
N VAL A 101 -14.86 -6.33 8.99
CA VAL A 101 -16.19 -5.72 8.95
C VAL A 101 -16.21 -4.50 9.86
N SER A 102 -16.58 -3.35 9.31
CA SER A 102 -16.72 -2.10 10.06
C SER A 102 -17.93 -2.19 10.99
N ALA A 103 -17.73 -1.87 12.26
CA ALA A 103 -18.83 -1.79 13.23
C ALA A 103 -19.86 -0.70 12.91
N HIS A 104 -19.50 0.29 12.08
CA HIS A 104 -20.37 1.41 11.74
C HIS A 104 -21.35 1.09 10.60
N CYS A 105 -20.94 0.27 9.64
CA CYS A 105 -21.77 -0.04 8.47
C CYS A 105 -22.12 -1.52 8.30
N GLY A 106 -21.49 -2.41 9.11
CA GLY A 106 -21.73 -3.84 9.03
C GLY A 106 -21.13 -4.54 7.79
N TRP A 107 -20.29 -3.84 7.02
CA TRP A 107 -19.64 -4.32 5.82
C TRP A 107 -18.12 -4.14 5.90
N SER A 108 -17.39 -4.90 5.09
CA SER A 108 -15.98 -4.64 4.81
C SER A 108 -15.84 -3.28 4.12
N THR A 109 -14.91 -2.46 4.57
CA THR A 109 -14.69 -1.13 3.99
C THR A 109 -14.14 -1.23 2.57
N PRO A 110 -14.64 -0.43 1.62
CA PRO A 110 -14.06 -0.34 0.30
C PRO A 110 -12.67 0.29 0.36
N GLU A 111 -11.85 -0.02 -0.63
CA GLU A 111 -10.52 0.53 -0.80
C GLU A 111 -10.37 1.09 -2.21
N VAL A 112 -9.69 2.23 -2.34
CA VAL A 112 -9.38 2.87 -3.62
C VAL A 112 -7.87 2.94 -3.73
N TYR A 113 -7.34 2.48 -4.85
CA TYR A 113 -5.90 2.55 -5.17
C TYR A 113 -5.65 3.62 -6.22
N GLU A 114 -4.70 4.49 -5.95
CA GLU A 114 -4.12 5.41 -6.94
C GLU A 114 -2.69 4.96 -7.24
N ILE A 115 -2.36 4.75 -8.49
CA ILE A 115 -1.00 4.41 -8.91
C ILE A 115 -0.25 5.69 -9.30
N TRP A 116 0.70 6.07 -8.48
CA TRP A 116 1.45 7.32 -8.68
C TRP A 116 2.61 7.17 -9.64
N THR A 117 3.20 5.99 -9.72
CA THR A 117 4.35 5.70 -10.58
C THR A 117 4.47 4.20 -10.80
N GLY A 118 5.00 3.81 -11.95
CA GLY A 118 5.20 2.41 -12.31
C GLY A 118 3.92 1.69 -12.72
N LYS A 119 3.89 0.40 -12.45
CA LYS A 119 2.76 -0.50 -12.75
C LYS A 119 2.54 -1.46 -11.58
N ALA A 120 1.29 -1.81 -11.34
CA ALA A 120 0.90 -2.79 -10.34
C ALA A 120 -0.09 -3.80 -10.92
N VAL A 121 -0.11 -4.98 -10.34
CA VAL A 121 -1.22 -5.95 -10.50
C VAL A 121 -1.84 -6.15 -9.14
N ILE A 122 -3.13 -5.82 -9.03
CA ILE A 122 -3.91 -5.93 -7.80
C ILE A 122 -4.70 -7.22 -7.87
N TYR A 123 -4.38 -8.18 -6.98
CA TYR A 123 -5.10 -9.42 -6.86
C TYR A 123 -6.16 -9.31 -5.77
N MET A 124 -7.37 -9.75 -6.09
CA MET A 124 -8.51 -9.74 -5.18
C MET A 124 -9.17 -11.11 -5.18
N GLN A 125 -9.74 -11.50 -4.04
CA GLN A 125 -10.53 -12.72 -3.88
C GLN A 125 -11.76 -12.45 -3.01
N GLU A 126 -12.84 -13.19 -3.24
CA GLU A 126 -14.10 -12.99 -2.52
C GLU A 126 -14.02 -13.44 -1.07
N SER A 127 -13.20 -14.43 -0.77
CA SER A 127 -13.15 -15.07 0.54
C SER A 127 -11.71 -15.27 1.00
N GLY A 128 -11.49 -15.15 2.30
CA GLY A 128 -10.25 -15.54 2.97
C GLY A 128 -10.25 -16.99 3.47
N GLN A 129 -11.23 -17.78 3.07
CA GLN A 129 -11.31 -19.21 3.41
C GLN A 129 -10.47 -20.06 2.44
N ASP A 130 -10.38 -21.36 2.69
CA ASP A 130 -9.66 -22.31 1.83
C ASP A 130 -10.20 -22.31 0.39
N ASP A 131 -11.50 -22.09 0.21
CA ASP A 131 -12.09 -21.75 -1.08
C ASP A 131 -12.15 -20.23 -1.22
N PRO A 132 -11.30 -19.62 -2.07
CA PRO A 132 -11.26 -18.18 -2.25
C PRO A 132 -12.46 -17.63 -3.00
N GLY A 133 -13.32 -18.46 -3.60
CA GLY A 133 -14.38 -18.05 -4.49
C GLY A 133 -13.83 -17.46 -5.80
N ARG A 134 -14.46 -16.41 -6.30
CA ARG A 134 -13.96 -15.71 -7.49
C ARG A 134 -12.69 -14.93 -7.16
N CYS A 135 -11.72 -15.03 -8.06
CA CYS A 135 -10.48 -14.27 -7.99
C CYS A 135 -10.38 -13.31 -9.17
N PHE A 136 -9.84 -12.14 -8.94
CA PHE A 136 -9.67 -11.09 -9.92
C PHE A 136 -8.22 -10.59 -9.92
N ALA A 137 -7.75 -10.15 -11.08
CA ALA A 137 -6.50 -9.44 -11.23
C ALA A 137 -6.76 -8.18 -12.06
N VAL A 138 -6.29 -7.04 -11.57
CA VAL A 138 -6.40 -5.75 -12.27
C VAL A 138 -4.99 -5.22 -12.49
N GLU A 139 -4.65 -4.95 -13.73
CA GLU A 139 -3.43 -4.20 -14.07
C GLU A 139 -3.74 -2.71 -14.00
N ALA A 140 -2.86 -1.96 -13.32
CA ALA A 140 -2.96 -0.52 -13.20
C ALA A 140 -1.59 0.13 -13.38
N GLY A 141 -1.57 1.29 -14.02
CA GLY A 141 -0.39 2.09 -14.29
C GLY A 141 -0.50 3.50 -13.70
N ALA A 142 0.56 4.28 -13.81
CA ALA A 142 0.58 5.65 -13.28
C ALA A 142 -0.60 6.48 -13.83
N GLY A 143 -1.36 7.11 -12.91
CA GLY A 143 -2.58 7.89 -13.20
C GLY A 143 -3.89 7.09 -13.15
N ASP A 144 -3.83 5.76 -13.01
CA ASP A 144 -5.03 4.95 -12.79
C ASP A 144 -5.51 5.03 -11.32
N VAL A 145 -6.84 5.00 -11.16
CA VAL A 145 -7.53 5.02 -9.86
C VAL A 145 -8.55 3.88 -9.82
#